data_e7221a9714e20b4c24b2006259355948
#
_entry.id   e7221a9714e20b4c24b2006259355948
#
_cell.length_a   1.000
_cell.length_b   1.000
_cell.length_c   1.000
_cell.angle_alpha   90.00
_cell.angle_beta   90.00
_cell.angle_gamma   90.00
#
_symmetry.space_group_name_H-M   'P 1'
#
loop_
_entity.id
_entity.type
_entity.pdbx_description
1 polymer ?
#
loop_
_entity_poly.entity_id
_entity_poly.type
_entity_poly.pdbx_seq_one_letter_code
_entity_poly.pdbx_strand_id
1 'polypeptide(L)'
;MQQRMKEHPLTDDQIHALLTASHVGTLATLDADGTPYALPVHFVWEDGNVYIHGLPQGQKVDNIARDGRVSFMTYRMDGLLMPDNDIPCDVNTQYQSVVIRGTASLVNDEERKVAILRRIVSKYTPRLANRPLPPAMVAGTAVIEVTPSAISGKYY
;
A
#
# COMPACT_ATOMS: atom_id res chain seq x y z
N MET A 1 -18.88 -3.71 7.80
CA MET A 1 -17.71 -3.39 8.68
C MET A 1 -17.66 -4.45 9.76
N GLN A 2 -16.53 -5.10 9.96
CA GLN A 2 -16.39 -6.15 10.99
C GLN A 2 -16.51 -5.54 12.38
N GLN A 3 -17.03 -6.30 13.37
CA GLN A 3 -17.24 -5.85 14.74
C GLN A 3 -15.95 -5.27 15.36
N ARG A 4 -14.82 -5.98 15.23
CA ARG A 4 -13.51 -5.52 15.73
C ARG A 4 -13.00 -4.21 15.13
N MET A 5 -13.43 -3.85 13.91
CA MET A 5 -13.08 -2.54 13.32
C MET A 5 -13.82 -1.39 13.98
N LYS A 6 -14.92 -1.67 14.65
CA LYS A 6 -15.68 -0.68 15.42
C LYS A 6 -15.16 -0.52 16.84
N GLU A 7 -14.58 -1.57 17.40
CA GLU A 7 -14.12 -1.63 18.80
C GLU A 7 -12.68 -1.12 18.94
N HIS A 8 -11.84 -1.32 17.90
CA HIS A 8 -10.42 -0.96 17.91
C HIS A 8 -10.01 -0.21 16.64
N PRO A 9 -10.62 0.93 16.33
CA PRO A 9 -10.22 1.71 15.16
C PRO A 9 -8.88 2.41 15.39
N LEU A 10 -8.03 2.45 14.38
CA LEU A 10 -6.89 3.35 14.36
C LEU A 10 -7.37 4.79 14.13
N THR A 11 -6.73 5.75 14.78
CA THR A 11 -6.91 7.17 14.46
C THR A 11 -6.25 7.50 13.10
N ASP A 12 -6.58 8.66 12.53
CA ASP A 12 -5.98 9.11 11.26
C ASP A 12 -4.45 9.23 11.38
N ASP A 13 -3.93 9.73 12.50
CA ASP A 13 -2.49 9.81 12.76
C ASP A 13 -1.83 8.43 12.82
N GLN A 14 -2.49 7.45 13.43
CA GLN A 14 -2.00 6.07 13.49
C GLN A 14 -2.02 5.40 12.12
N ILE A 15 -3.06 5.65 11.32
CA ILE A 15 -3.15 5.19 9.92
C ILE A 15 -2.00 5.78 9.12
N HIS A 16 -1.79 7.10 9.21
CA HIS A 16 -0.69 7.79 8.53
C HIS A 16 0.68 7.22 8.96
N ALA A 17 0.90 7.03 10.25
CA ALA A 17 2.14 6.48 10.77
C ALA A 17 2.40 5.05 10.26
N LEU A 18 1.39 4.18 10.26
CA LEU A 18 1.51 2.82 9.76
C LEU A 18 1.82 2.79 8.26
N LEU A 19 1.11 3.58 7.44
CA LEU A 19 1.33 3.67 6.00
C LEU A 19 2.73 4.20 5.67
N THR A 20 3.21 5.18 6.42
CA THR A 20 4.55 5.75 6.24
C THR A 20 5.65 4.76 6.62
N ALA A 21 5.50 4.05 7.73
CA ALA A 21 6.50 3.11 8.24
C ALA A 21 6.54 1.78 7.49
N SER A 22 5.41 1.33 6.94
CA SER A 22 5.32 0.03 6.26
C SER A 22 6.10 0.02 4.95
N HIS A 23 6.88 -1.04 4.71
CA HIS A 23 7.68 -1.20 3.49
C HIS A 23 6.95 -2.01 2.41
N VAL A 24 6.02 -2.88 2.79
CA VAL A 24 5.30 -3.74 1.86
C VAL A 24 3.80 -3.60 2.10
N GLY A 25 3.06 -3.44 1.03
CA GLY A 25 1.61 -3.55 1.02
C GLY A 25 1.17 -4.60 0.00
N THR A 26 -0.09 -4.97 0.05
CA THR A 26 -0.73 -5.82 -0.95
C THR A 26 -1.69 -4.98 -1.79
N LEU A 27 -1.49 -4.97 -3.09
CA LEU A 27 -2.42 -4.39 -4.05
C LEU A 27 -3.30 -5.49 -4.64
N ALA A 28 -4.60 -5.33 -4.58
CA ALA A 28 -5.57 -6.19 -5.25
C ALA A 28 -6.24 -5.43 -6.39
N THR A 29 -6.25 -6.04 -7.56
CA THR A 29 -6.89 -5.59 -8.81
C THR A 29 -7.85 -6.68 -9.30
N LEU A 30 -8.58 -6.43 -10.39
CA LEU A 30 -9.49 -7.39 -11.00
C LEU A 30 -8.97 -7.85 -12.36
N ASP A 31 -8.93 -9.13 -12.59
CA ASP A 31 -8.66 -9.71 -13.92
C ASP A 31 -9.84 -9.52 -14.89
N ALA A 32 -9.63 -9.85 -16.16
CA ALA A 32 -10.63 -9.64 -17.20
C ALA A 32 -11.94 -10.40 -16.96
N ASP A 33 -11.87 -11.52 -16.26
CA ASP A 33 -13.02 -12.34 -15.87
C ASP A 33 -13.62 -11.95 -14.51
N GLY A 34 -13.08 -10.88 -13.88
CA GLY A 34 -13.50 -10.41 -12.56
C GLY A 34 -12.85 -11.13 -11.40
N THR A 35 -11.94 -12.07 -11.66
CA THR A 35 -11.16 -12.75 -10.60
C THR A 35 -10.25 -11.76 -9.90
N PRO A 36 -10.22 -11.71 -8.55
CA PRO A 36 -9.27 -10.87 -7.82
C PRO A 36 -7.83 -11.33 -8.03
N TYR A 37 -6.96 -10.39 -8.38
CA TYR A 37 -5.51 -10.58 -8.49
C TYR A 37 -4.80 -9.72 -7.45
N ALA A 38 -4.11 -10.35 -6.51
CA ALA A 38 -3.44 -9.69 -5.40
C ALA A 38 -1.93 -9.97 -5.42
N LEU A 39 -1.12 -8.94 -5.19
CA LEU A 39 0.34 -9.05 -5.18
C LEU A 39 0.98 -8.12 -4.15
N PRO A 40 2.14 -8.50 -3.58
CA PRO A 40 2.92 -7.60 -2.74
C PRO A 40 3.58 -6.51 -3.57
N VAL A 41 3.62 -5.30 -3.03
CA VAL A 41 4.21 -4.14 -3.69
C VAL A 41 4.99 -3.27 -2.70
N HIS A 42 6.07 -2.65 -3.17
CA HIS A 42 6.69 -1.52 -2.50
C HIS A 42 5.85 -0.27 -2.79
N PHE A 43 5.68 0.60 -1.79
CA PHE A 43 4.83 1.77 -1.94
C PHE A 43 5.33 2.96 -1.11
N VAL A 44 4.86 4.14 -1.44
CA VAL A 44 4.93 5.32 -0.58
C VAL A 44 3.54 5.87 -0.36
N TRP A 45 3.33 6.46 0.82
CA TRP A 45 2.15 7.21 1.18
C TRP A 45 2.49 8.69 1.12
N GLU A 46 1.86 9.43 0.22
CA GLU A 46 2.14 10.86 -0.01
C GLU A 46 0.84 11.57 -0.39
N ASP A 47 0.58 12.72 0.21
CA ASP A 47 -0.57 13.58 -0.09
C ASP A 47 -1.93 12.87 -0.08
N GLY A 48 -2.10 11.91 0.84
CA GLY A 48 -3.35 11.16 0.96
C GLY A 48 -3.56 10.06 -0.07
N ASN A 49 -2.53 9.71 -0.86
CA ASN A 49 -2.56 8.67 -1.89
C ASN A 49 -1.45 7.63 -1.67
N VAL A 50 -1.68 6.42 -2.18
CA VAL A 50 -0.65 5.38 -2.26
C VAL A 50 -0.03 5.40 -3.64
N TYR A 51 1.31 5.43 -3.70
CA TYR A 51 2.04 5.35 -4.96
C TYR A 51 2.89 4.09 -5.02
N ILE A 52 2.82 3.41 -6.16
CA ILE A 52 3.49 2.15 -6.44
C ILE A 52 4.28 2.31 -7.73
N HIS A 53 5.51 1.82 -7.77
CA HIS A 53 6.31 1.80 -9.00
C HIS A 53 6.43 0.37 -9.56
N GLY A 54 6.75 0.28 -10.84
CA GLY A 54 6.97 -1.01 -11.49
C GLY A 54 7.24 -0.89 -12.98
N LEU A 55 7.21 -2.03 -13.65
CA LEU A 55 7.29 -2.07 -15.10
C LEU A 55 6.02 -1.45 -15.71
N PRO A 56 6.15 -0.78 -16.88
CA PRO A 56 5.02 -0.16 -17.57
C PRO A 56 4.07 -1.17 -18.23
N GLN A 57 4.38 -2.44 -18.15
CA GLN A 57 3.62 -3.56 -18.71
C GLN A 57 3.41 -4.65 -17.66
N GLY A 58 2.40 -5.46 -17.85
CA GLY A 58 2.08 -6.63 -17.02
C GLY A 58 0.70 -6.55 -16.38
N GLN A 59 0.27 -7.68 -15.85
CA GLN A 59 -1.11 -7.95 -15.42
C GLN A 59 -1.73 -6.86 -14.56
N LYS A 60 -1.02 -6.34 -13.56
CA LYS A 60 -1.57 -5.25 -12.72
C LYS A 60 -1.83 -3.96 -13.49
N VAL A 61 -0.98 -3.63 -14.49
CA VAL A 61 -1.15 -2.44 -15.33
C VAL A 61 -2.33 -2.62 -16.26
N ASP A 62 -2.43 -3.81 -16.90
CA ASP A 62 -3.53 -4.15 -17.79
C ASP A 62 -4.87 -4.18 -17.03
N ASN A 63 -4.86 -4.72 -15.81
CA ASN A 63 -6.03 -4.74 -14.92
C ASN A 63 -6.50 -3.33 -14.58
N ILE A 64 -5.57 -2.46 -14.15
CA ILE A 64 -5.88 -1.06 -13.79
C ILE A 64 -6.38 -0.27 -15.00
N ALA A 65 -5.80 -0.47 -16.19
CA ALA A 65 -6.22 0.20 -17.41
C ALA A 65 -7.66 -0.19 -17.81
N ARG A 66 -8.07 -1.44 -17.54
CA ARG A 66 -9.40 -1.94 -17.82
C ARG A 66 -10.41 -1.57 -16.73
N ASP A 67 -10.03 -1.72 -15.48
CA ASP A 67 -10.86 -1.44 -14.31
C ASP A 67 -9.99 -0.90 -13.17
N GLY A 68 -10.09 0.40 -12.94
CA GLY A 68 -9.28 1.10 -11.93
C GLY A 68 -9.67 0.79 -10.47
N ARG A 69 -10.73 0.02 -10.21
CA ARG A 69 -11.13 -0.33 -8.83
C ARG A 69 -10.10 -1.23 -8.18
N VAL A 70 -9.60 -0.81 -7.02
CA VAL A 70 -8.56 -1.54 -6.29
C VAL A 70 -8.82 -1.59 -4.80
N SER A 71 -8.19 -2.56 -4.16
CA SER A 71 -7.99 -2.57 -2.72
C SER A 71 -6.50 -2.65 -2.42
N PHE A 72 -6.06 -1.82 -1.49
CA PHE A 72 -4.68 -1.84 -0.99
C PHE A 72 -4.72 -2.10 0.51
N MET A 73 -3.79 -2.90 1.01
CA MET A 73 -3.65 -3.13 2.44
C MET A 73 -2.19 -3.20 2.87
N THR A 74 -1.96 -2.81 4.13
CA THR A 74 -0.72 -3.12 4.84
C THR A 74 -1.03 -3.62 6.24
N TYR A 75 -0.10 -4.39 6.81
CA TYR A 75 -0.25 -5.06 8.09
C TYR A 75 1.10 -5.10 8.81
N ARG A 76 1.06 -4.86 10.12
CA ARG A 76 2.19 -5.02 11.02
C ARG A 76 1.76 -5.88 12.19
N MET A 77 2.50 -6.94 12.44
CA MET A 77 2.35 -7.78 13.62
C MET A 77 3.42 -7.38 14.64
N ASP A 78 3.00 -7.04 15.86
CA ASP A 78 3.90 -6.62 16.93
C ASP A 78 4.20 -7.77 17.91
N GLY A 79 3.39 -8.84 17.90
CA GLY A 79 3.61 -10.03 18.72
C GLY A 79 2.35 -10.86 18.97
N LEU A 80 2.49 -11.85 19.84
CA LEU A 80 1.39 -12.63 20.37
C LEU A 80 1.13 -12.25 21.83
N LEU A 81 -0.13 -12.13 22.20
CA LEU A 81 -0.59 -11.92 23.56
C LEU A 81 -0.95 -13.29 24.14
N MET A 82 -0.04 -13.83 24.93
CA MET A 82 -0.20 -15.15 25.57
C MET A 82 -1.13 -15.03 26.77
N PRO A 83 -2.13 -15.90 26.89
CA PRO A 83 -3.02 -15.93 28.05
C PRO A 83 -2.35 -16.62 29.25
N ASP A 84 -2.75 -16.24 30.46
CA ASP A 84 -2.23 -16.83 31.71
C ASP A 84 -2.68 -18.28 31.92
N ASN A 85 -3.73 -18.71 31.20
CA ASN A 85 -4.35 -20.04 31.35
C ASN A 85 -3.80 -21.09 30.38
N ASP A 86 -2.81 -20.76 29.56
CA ASP A 86 -2.20 -21.61 28.51
C ASP A 86 -3.23 -22.23 27.53
N ILE A 87 -4.42 -21.64 27.38
CA ILE A 87 -5.42 -22.09 26.41
C ILE A 87 -5.09 -21.55 25.02
N PRO A 88 -4.81 -22.40 24.02
CA PRO A 88 -4.40 -21.92 22.70
C PRO A 88 -5.42 -21.02 21.99
N CYS A 89 -6.72 -21.20 22.24
CA CYS A 89 -7.79 -20.40 21.64
C CYS A 89 -7.88 -18.97 22.23
N ASP A 90 -7.24 -18.71 23.36
CA ASP A 90 -7.21 -17.41 24.02
C ASP A 90 -5.98 -16.57 23.61
N VAL A 91 -5.08 -17.15 22.81
CA VAL A 91 -3.95 -16.40 22.22
C VAL A 91 -4.48 -15.35 21.27
N ASN A 92 -4.11 -14.10 21.50
CA ASN A 92 -4.41 -12.99 20.61
C ASN A 92 -3.16 -12.48 19.89
N THR A 93 -3.35 -11.74 18.80
CA THR A 93 -2.26 -11.14 18.05
C THR A 93 -2.28 -9.64 18.24
N GLN A 94 -1.18 -9.09 18.72
CA GLN A 94 -0.97 -7.65 18.73
C GLN A 94 -0.59 -7.20 17.32
N TYR A 95 -1.41 -6.36 16.70
CA TYR A 95 -1.21 -5.94 15.32
C TYR A 95 -1.86 -4.59 15.01
N GLN A 96 -1.43 -4.03 13.91
CA GLN A 96 -2.10 -2.92 13.22
C GLN A 96 -2.29 -3.27 11.76
N SER A 97 -3.41 -2.87 11.19
CA SER A 97 -3.69 -3.03 9.75
C SER A 97 -4.46 -1.86 9.20
N VAL A 98 -4.16 -1.50 7.95
CA VAL A 98 -4.91 -0.51 7.17
C VAL A 98 -5.36 -1.14 5.88
N VAL A 99 -6.63 -0.90 5.54
CA VAL A 99 -7.23 -1.28 4.26
C VAL A 99 -7.75 -0.02 3.58
N ILE A 100 -7.33 0.19 2.34
CA ILE A 100 -7.74 1.28 1.47
C ILE A 100 -8.53 0.68 0.32
N ARG A 101 -9.71 1.23 0.04
CA ARG A 101 -10.46 1.00 -1.20
C ARG A 101 -10.40 2.27 -2.01
N GLY A 102 -10.23 2.15 -3.31
CA GLY A 102 -10.12 3.32 -4.16
C GLY A 102 -10.03 2.98 -5.64
N THR A 103 -9.54 3.95 -6.38
CA THR A 103 -9.26 3.81 -7.81
C THR A 103 -7.78 4.01 -8.05
N ALA A 104 -7.24 3.21 -8.96
CA ALA A 104 -5.85 3.31 -9.41
C ALA A 104 -5.78 3.85 -10.83
N SER A 105 -4.76 4.64 -11.11
CA SER A 105 -4.42 5.13 -12.45
C SER A 105 -2.91 5.28 -12.61
N LEU A 106 -2.43 5.36 -13.84
CA LEU A 106 -1.03 5.68 -14.12
C LEU A 106 -0.78 7.18 -14.00
N VAL A 107 0.33 7.53 -13.36
CA VAL A 107 0.83 8.91 -13.32
C VAL A 107 1.49 9.24 -14.65
N ASN A 108 0.85 10.09 -15.46
CA ASN A 108 1.34 10.50 -16.78
C ASN A 108 2.18 11.79 -16.72
N ASP A 109 2.02 12.59 -15.69
CA ASP A 109 2.82 13.80 -15.47
C ASP A 109 4.25 13.43 -15.09
N GLU A 110 5.23 13.86 -15.88
CA GLU A 110 6.63 13.46 -15.72
C GLU A 110 7.26 14.07 -14.45
N GLU A 111 6.93 15.32 -14.12
CA GLU A 111 7.48 15.97 -12.93
C GLU A 111 6.98 15.29 -11.67
N ARG A 112 5.67 14.98 -11.62
CA ARG A 112 5.06 14.22 -10.52
C ARG A 112 5.66 12.81 -10.43
N LYS A 113 5.83 12.13 -11.56
CA LYS A 113 6.46 10.80 -11.62
C LYS A 113 7.87 10.82 -11.04
N VAL A 114 8.70 11.79 -11.44
CA VAL A 114 10.06 11.97 -10.89
C VAL A 114 10.01 12.25 -9.39
N ALA A 115 9.12 13.12 -8.93
CA ALA A 115 8.97 13.42 -7.50
C ALA A 115 8.63 12.16 -6.69
N ILE A 116 7.67 11.36 -7.15
CA ILE A 116 7.29 10.11 -6.47
C ILE A 116 8.42 9.08 -6.50
N LEU A 117 9.11 8.91 -7.62
CA LEU A 117 10.26 7.99 -7.69
C LEU A 117 11.38 8.41 -6.71
N ARG A 118 11.61 9.70 -6.50
CA ARG A 118 12.52 10.19 -5.47
C ARG A 118 12.06 9.83 -4.06
N ARG A 119 10.75 9.92 -3.75
CA ARG A 119 10.19 9.47 -2.47
C ARG A 119 10.42 7.97 -2.25
N ILE A 120 10.22 7.15 -3.29
CA ILE A 120 10.48 5.72 -3.24
C ILE A 120 11.97 5.45 -2.96
N VAL A 121 12.89 6.11 -3.68
CA VAL A 121 14.33 5.99 -3.42
C VAL A 121 14.67 6.39 -1.98
N SER A 122 14.13 7.51 -1.50
CA SER A 122 14.39 7.98 -0.13
C SER A 122 13.90 7.00 0.93
N LYS A 123 12.78 6.33 0.70
CA LYS A 123 12.20 5.35 1.63
C LYS A 123 12.99 4.02 1.64
N TYR A 124 13.33 3.48 0.47
CA TYR A 124 13.87 2.12 0.35
C TYR A 124 15.40 2.07 0.25
N THR A 125 16.00 3.13 -0.29
CA THR A 125 17.47 3.23 -0.48
C THR A 125 17.98 4.62 -0.10
N PRO A 126 17.82 5.07 1.17
CA PRO A 126 18.09 6.44 1.59
C PRO A 126 19.51 6.91 1.28
N ARG A 127 20.49 6.00 1.27
CA ARG A 127 21.89 6.31 0.87
C ARG A 127 22.01 6.80 -0.58
N LEU A 128 21.01 6.55 -1.41
CA LEU A 128 20.97 6.93 -2.83
C LEU A 128 20.03 8.12 -3.10
N ALA A 129 19.39 8.69 -2.07
CA ALA A 129 18.35 9.71 -2.22
C ALA A 129 18.83 10.96 -3.02
N ASN A 130 20.11 11.30 -2.89
CA ASN A 130 20.70 12.46 -3.59
C ASN A 130 21.30 12.11 -4.96
N ARG A 131 21.21 10.87 -5.41
CA ARG A 131 21.70 10.49 -6.75
C ARG A 131 20.69 10.90 -7.83
N PRO A 132 21.15 11.32 -9.02
CA PRO A 132 20.25 11.63 -10.12
C PRO A 132 19.48 10.38 -10.56
N LEU A 133 18.22 10.57 -10.97
CA LEU A 133 17.45 9.53 -11.64
C LEU A 133 17.73 9.63 -13.14
N PRO A 134 18.30 8.60 -13.79
CA PRO A 134 18.56 8.63 -15.24
C PRO A 134 17.23 8.75 -16.02
N PRO A 135 17.11 9.67 -16.98
CA PRO A 135 15.84 9.89 -17.72
C PRO A 135 15.28 8.62 -18.37
N ALA A 136 16.15 7.79 -18.95
CA ALA A 136 15.73 6.52 -19.56
C ALA A 136 15.09 5.56 -18.55
N MET A 137 15.58 5.54 -17.31
CA MET A 137 15.01 4.71 -16.24
C MET A 137 13.66 5.28 -15.77
N VAL A 138 13.54 6.60 -15.68
CA VAL A 138 12.25 7.26 -15.37
C VAL A 138 11.22 6.93 -16.46
N ALA A 139 11.59 7.06 -17.72
CA ALA A 139 10.71 6.74 -18.85
C ALA A 139 10.28 5.25 -18.83
N GLY A 140 11.20 4.34 -18.53
CA GLY A 140 10.94 2.90 -18.46
C GLY A 140 10.23 2.40 -17.21
N THR A 141 9.87 3.31 -16.26
CA THR A 141 9.19 2.95 -15.01
C THR A 141 7.76 3.49 -15.01
N ALA A 142 6.77 2.65 -14.69
CA ALA A 142 5.42 3.11 -14.39
C ALA A 142 5.32 3.53 -12.93
N VAL A 143 4.54 4.58 -12.68
CA VAL A 143 4.06 4.95 -11.34
C VAL A 143 2.54 4.85 -11.35
N ILE A 144 2.00 4.08 -10.42
CA ILE A 144 0.57 3.90 -10.19
C ILE A 144 0.20 4.74 -8.98
N GLU A 145 -0.83 5.56 -9.10
CA GLU A 145 -1.46 6.29 -8.01
C GLU A 145 -2.75 5.58 -7.62
N VAL A 146 -2.92 5.29 -6.34
CA VAL A 146 -4.18 4.80 -5.76
C VAL A 146 -4.80 5.94 -4.96
N THR A 147 -5.92 6.46 -5.45
CA THR A 147 -6.71 7.48 -4.77
C THR A 147 -7.76 6.83 -3.90
N PRO A 148 -7.72 7.01 -2.58
CA PRO A 148 -8.66 6.41 -1.66
C PRO A 148 -10.08 6.95 -1.83
N SER A 149 -11.07 6.06 -1.82
CA SER A 149 -12.49 6.39 -1.59
C SER A 149 -12.92 6.05 -0.17
N ALA A 150 -12.23 5.13 0.47
CA ALA A 150 -12.41 4.76 1.87
C ALA A 150 -11.12 4.21 2.46
N ILE A 151 -10.80 4.63 3.67
CA ILE A 151 -9.68 4.12 4.46
C ILE A 151 -10.24 3.59 5.77
N SER A 152 -9.76 2.43 6.19
CA SER A 152 -10.08 1.85 7.49
C SER A 152 -8.84 1.24 8.12
N GLY A 153 -8.61 1.55 9.39
CA GLY A 153 -7.53 0.99 10.18
C GLY A 153 -8.07 0.31 11.43
N LYS A 154 -7.40 -0.75 11.86
CA LYS A 154 -7.71 -1.41 13.14
C LYS A 154 -6.44 -1.93 13.80
N TYR A 155 -6.51 -2.08 15.11
CA TYR A 155 -5.47 -2.69 15.95
C TYR A 155 -6.05 -3.74 16.89
N TYR A 156 -5.17 -4.47 17.55
CA TYR A 156 -5.45 -5.29 18.72
C TYR A 156 -4.21 -5.36 19.62
#